data_7ad90d9ec3bfea917949a8ad104f2ca6
#
_entry.id   7ad90d9ec3bfea917949a8ad104f2ca6
#
_cell.length_a   1.000
_cell.length_b   1.000
_cell.length_c   1.000
_cell.angle_alpha   90.00
_cell.angle_beta   90.00
_cell.angle_gamma   90.00
#
_symmetry.space_group_name_H-M   'P 1'
#
loop_
_entity.id
_entity.type
_entity.pdbx_description
1 polymer ?
#
loop_
_entity_poly.entity_id
_entity_poly.type
_entity_poly.pdbx_seq_one_letter_code
_entity_poly.pdbx_strand_id
1 'polypeptide(L)'
;MDFLASVAIASTFVIVGMICAGFLYILWRQGSGDARPVLIERLLRRQGERVAWRAVAAGDNNFTQAVSRCVQCNEVAQCRAWLASGAIDGYQSFCPNAGFIERTKRLSA
;
A
#
# COMPACT_ATOMS: atom_id res chain seq x y z
N MET A 1 -2.05 -48.16 -19.24
CA MET A 1 -3.07 -47.09 -19.05
C MET A 1 -2.90 -46.39 -17.71
N ASP A 2 -2.65 -47.11 -16.64
CA ASP A 2 -2.49 -46.48 -15.30
C ASP A 2 -1.26 -45.56 -15.20
N PHE A 3 -0.19 -45.87 -15.94
CA PHE A 3 1.01 -45.03 -15.98
C PHE A 3 0.73 -43.66 -16.60
N LEU A 4 0.00 -43.61 -17.72
CA LEU A 4 -0.35 -42.34 -18.38
C LEU A 4 -1.30 -41.51 -17.54
N ALA A 5 -2.26 -42.14 -16.88
CA ALA A 5 -3.17 -41.45 -15.94
C ALA A 5 -2.41 -40.89 -14.76
N SER A 6 -1.47 -41.66 -14.19
CA SER A 6 -0.64 -41.19 -13.06
C SER A 6 0.24 -40.01 -13.46
N VAL A 7 0.85 -40.04 -14.64
CA VAL A 7 1.68 -38.95 -15.15
C VAL A 7 0.82 -37.70 -15.39
N ALA A 8 -0.36 -37.85 -15.95
CA ALA A 8 -1.28 -36.74 -16.18
C ALA A 8 -1.71 -36.07 -14.88
N ILE A 9 -2.07 -36.87 -13.89
CA ILE A 9 -2.46 -36.38 -12.57
C ILE A 9 -1.28 -35.64 -11.90
N ALA A 10 -0.10 -36.27 -11.91
CA ALA A 10 1.10 -35.66 -11.32
C ALA A 10 1.46 -34.35 -12.01
N SER A 11 1.38 -34.29 -13.34
CA SER A 11 1.63 -33.06 -14.10
C SER A 11 0.64 -31.96 -13.72
N THR A 12 -0.63 -32.30 -13.56
CA THR A 12 -1.67 -31.35 -13.17
C THR A 12 -1.37 -30.75 -11.78
N PHE A 13 -0.99 -31.59 -10.82
CA PHE A 13 -0.65 -31.11 -9.48
C PHE A 13 0.57 -30.18 -9.49
N VAL A 14 1.58 -30.52 -10.28
CA VAL A 14 2.79 -29.69 -10.42
C VAL A 14 2.42 -28.31 -10.99
N ILE A 15 1.63 -28.28 -12.05
CA ILE A 15 1.22 -27.03 -12.71
C ILE A 15 0.38 -26.17 -11.77
N VAL A 16 -0.61 -26.76 -11.10
CA VAL A 16 -1.46 -26.05 -10.13
C VAL A 16 -0.61 -25.53 -8.98
N GLY A 17 0.31 -26.33 -8.46
CA GLY A 17 1.22 -25.93 -7.39
C GLY A 17 2.08 -24.74 -7.79
N MET A 18 2.61 -24.74 -9.02
CA MET A 18 3.41 -23.62 -9.53
C MET A 18 2.60 -22.33 -9.68
N ILE A 19 1.38 -22.44 -10.18
CA ILE A 19 0.47 -21.29 -10.32
C ILE A 19 0.13 -20.72 -8.95
N CYS A 20 -0.22 -21.58 -7.99
CA CYS A 20 -0.53 -21.15 -6.62
C CYS A 20 0.68 -20.49 -5.95
N ALA A 21 1.86 -21.08 -6.07
CA ALA A 21 3.09 -20.52 -5.50
C ALA A 21 3.42 -19.15 -6.12
N GLY A 22 3.28 -19.01 -7.42
CA GLY A 22 3.49 -17.74 -8.12
C GLY A 22 2.49 -16.67 -7.66
N PHE A 23 1.23 -17.04 -7.53
CA PHE A 23 0.18 -16.14 -7.06
C PHE A 23 0.42 -15.68 -5.62
N LEU A 24 0.75 -16.62 -4.73
CA LEU A 24 1.09 -16.30 -3.34
C LEU A 24 2.33 -15.41 -3.25
N TYR A 25 3.33 -15.64 -4.10
CA TYR A 25 4.53 -14.79 -4.14
C TYR A 25 4.17 -13.36 -4.56
N ILE A 26 3.32 -13.18 -5.57
CA ILE A 26 2.86 -11.86 -6.01
C ILE A 26 2.09 -11.15 -4.89
N LEU A 27 1.16 -11.85 -4.22
CA LEU A 27 0.39 -11.29 -3.12
C LEU A 27 1.31 -10.90 -1.96
N TRP A 28 2.28 -11.74 -1.62
CA TRP A 28 3.24 -11.44 -0.56
C TRP A 28 4.08 -10.22 -0.89
N ARG A 29 4.55 -10.14 -2.14
CA ARG A 29 5.34 -9.00 -2.60
C ARG A 29 4.54 -7.70 -2.57
N GLN A 30 3.28 -7.73 -2.94
CA GLN A 30 2.39 -6.57 -2.88
C GLN A 30 2.10 -6.15 -1.43
N GLY A 31 2.00 -7.12 -0.52
CA GLY A 31 1.75 -6.87 0.89
C GLY A 31 2.97 -6.44 1.70
N SER A 32 4.18 -6.55 1.16
CA SER A 32 5.42 -6.31 1.89
C SER A 32 5.89 -4.84 1.93
N GLY A 33 4.97 -3.90 1.75
CA GLY A 33 5.23 -2.48 2.00
C GLY A 33 5.70 -1.67 0.79
N ASP A 34 5.77 -2.29 -0.39
CA ASP A 34 6.09 -1.60 -1.63
C ASP A 34 4.83 -1.02 -2.31
N ALA A 35 3.65 -1.34 -1.80
CA ALA A 35 2.41 -0.78 -2.32
C ALA A 35 2.30 0.70 -1.97
N ARG A 36 2.32 1.55 -2.97
CA ARG A 36 2.25 3.01 -2.81
C ARG A 36 1.02 3.49 -2.02
N PRO A 37 -0.19 2.89 -2.17
CA PRO A 37 -1.33 3.29 -1.36
C PRO A 37 -1.12 3.12 0.14
N VAL A 38 -0.28 2.16 0.57
CA VAL A 38 0.03 1.92 1.98
C VAL A 38 0.89 3.06 2.56
N LEU A 39 1.65 3.75 1.72
CA LEU A 39 2.48 4.89 2.18
C LEU A 39 1.63 6.04 2.69
N ILE A 40 0.52 6.37 2.03
CA ILE A 40 -0.39 7.42 2.51
C ILE A 40 -1.02 7.04 3.85
N GLU A 41 -1.39 5.78 4.03
CA GLU A 41 -1.93 5.28 5.29
C GLU A 41 -0.89 5.41 6.41
N ARG A 42 0.35 4.98 6.17
CA ARG A 42 1.43 5.09 7.15
C ARG A 42 1.69 6.54 7.53
N LEU A 43 1.69 7.41 6.56
CA LEU A 43 1.93 8.84 6.78
C LEU A 43 0.80 9.44 7.62
N LEU A 44 -0.46 9.12 7.33
CA LEU A 44 -1.61 9.57 8.10
C LEU A 44 -1.56 9.05 9.54
N ARG A 45 -1.21 7.80 9.74
CA ARG A 45 -1.05 7.22 11.08
C ARG A 45 0.08 7.88 11.86
N ARG A 46 1.13 8.32 11.18
CA ARG A 46 2.23 9.06 11.80
C ARG A 46 1.74 10.38 12.37
N GLN A 47 0.75 11.01 11.75
CA GLN A 47 0.14 12.24 12.22
C GLN A 47 -0.87 12.02 13.35
N GLY A 48 -1.28 10.79 13.61
CA GLY A 48 -2.19 10.39 14.67
C GLY A 48 -3.33 9.52 14.14
N GLU A 49 -3.85 8.63 14.99
CA GLU A 49 -4.94 7.73 14.60
C GLU A 49 -6.23 8.48 14.29
N ARG A 50 -6.52 9.55 15.00
CA ARG A 50 -7.70 10.37 14.71
C ARG A 50 -7.65 10.97 13.31
N VAL A 51 -6.47 11.40 12.90
CA VAL A 51 -6.26 11.94 11.55
C VAL A 51 -6.49 10.86 10.51
N ALA A 52 -5.92 9.68 10.72
CA ALA A 52 -6.09 8.54 9.81
C ALA A 52 -7.57 8.12 9.68
N TRP A 53 -8.26 7.97 10.80
CA TRP A 53 -9.66 7.63 10.82
C TRP A 53 -10.52 8.67 10.12
N ARG A 54 -10.27 9.94 10.36
CA ARG A 54 -11.03 11.02 9.74
C ARG A 54 -10.81 11.07 8.24
N ALA A 55 -9.59 10.86 7.78
CA ALA A 55 -9.28 10.82 6.37
C ALA A 55 -10.06 9.73 5.63
N VAL A 56 -10.17 8.54 6.23
CA VAL A 56 -10.87 7.40 5.64
C VAL A 56 -12.39 7.54 5.81
N ALA A 57 -12.85 7.97 6.99
CA ALA A 57 -14.27 8.04 7.34
C ALA A 57 -15.02 9.14 6.59
N ALA A 58 -14.31 10.17 6.09
CA ALA A 58 -14.91 11.21 5.26
C ALA A 58 -15.61 10.64 4.03
N GLY A 59 -15.20 9.44 3.56
CA GLY A 59 -15.88 8.70 2.51
C GLY A 59 -16.03 9.44 1.20
N ASP A 60 -15.31 10.53 1.02
CA ASP A 60 -15.43 11.42 -0.12
C ASP A 60 -14.31 11.15 -1.14
N ASN A 61 -14.40 11.87 -2.26
CA ASN A 61 -13.43 11.77 -3.33
C ASN A 61 -12.03 12.27 -2.92
N ASN A 62 -11.91 13.01 -1.81
CA ASN A 62 -10.64 13.59 -1.37
C ASN A 62 -9.64 12.50 -0.97
N PHE A 63 -10.09 11.49 -0.25
CA PHE A 63 -9.21 10.37 0.12
C PHE A 63 -8.79 9.56 -1.12
N THR A 64 -9.74 9.31 -2.04
CA THR A 64 -9.46 8.61 -3.30
C THR A 64 -8.44 9.38 -4.14
N GLN A 65 -8.58 10.70 -4.24
CA GLN A 65 -7.63 11.56 -4.93
C GLN A 65 -6.26 11.54 -4.25
N ALA A 66 -6.23 11.52 -2.92
CA ALA A 66 -4.98 11.43 -2.17
C ALA A 66 -4.24 10.12 -2.45
N VAL A 67 -4.95 9.00 -2.47
CA VAL A 67 -4.39 7.69 -2.84
C VAL A 67 -3.85 7.73 -4.27
N SER A 68 -4.58 8.29 -5.21
CA SER A 68 -4.16 8.43 -6.60
C SER A 68 -2.87 9.25 -6.73
N ARG A 69 -2.77 10.37 -6.03
CA ARG A 69 -1.54 11.18 -5.99
C ARG A 69 -0.37 10.41 -5.41
N CYS A 70 -0.61 9.62 -4.38
CA CYS A 70 0.42 8.78 -3.76
C CYS A 70 0.92 7.71 -4.74
N VAL A 71 0.02 7.06 -5.48
CA VAL A 71 0.37 6.06 -6.49
C VAL A 71 1.23 6.67 -7.61
N GLN A 72 0.96 7.91 -8.00
CA GLN A 72 1.68 8.62 -9.06
C GLN A 72 2.90 9.40 -8.55
N CYS A 73 3.17 9.37 -7.26
CA CYS A 73 4.24 10.14 -6.64
C CYS A 73 5.61 9.70 -7.11
N ASN A 74 6.46 10.68 -7.51
CA ASN A 74 7.83 10.43 -7.92
C ASN A 74 8.82 10.42 -6.75
N GLU A 75 8.38 10.78 -5.54
CA GLU A 75 9.22 10.93 -4.35
C GLU A 75 9.04 9.78 -3.36
N VAL A 76 8.76 8.56 -3.86
CA VAL A 76 8.51 7.38 -3.03
C VAL A 76 9.71 7.03 -2.16
N ALA A 77 10.94 7.11 -2.72
CA ALA A 77 12.16 6.80 -1.99
C ALA A 77 12.36 7.77 -0.82
N GLN A 78 12.12 9.06 -1.03
CA GLN A 78 12.21 10.08 0.01
C GLN A 78 11.15 9.87 1.07
N CYS A 79 9.92 9.52 0.68
CA CYS A 79 8.83 9.22 1.59
C CYS A 79 9.15 8.02 2.49
N ARG A 80 9.69 6.95 1.92
CA ARG A 80 10.12 5.78 2.69
C ARG A 80 11.23 6.11 3.68
N ALA A 81 12.21 6.88 3.26
CA ALA A 81 13.30 7.33 4.13
C ALA A 81 12.75 8.18 5.29
N TRP A 82 11.83 9.09 4.99
CA TRP A 82 11.18 9.92 6.01
C TRP A 82 10.40 9.06 7.01
N LEU A 83 9.62 8.08 6.55
CA LEU A 83 8.89 7.15 7.42
C LEU A 83 9.84 6.32 8.28
N ALA A 84 10.95 5.86 7.72
CA ALA A 84 11.96 5.09 8.45
C ALA A 84 12.67 5.93 9.52
N SER A 85 12.80 7.24 9.32
CA SER A 85 13.46 8.14 10.27
C SER A 85 12.68 8.39 11.57
N GLY A 86 11.38 8.06 11.58
CA GLY A 86 10.50 8.35 12.71
C GLY A 86 10.04 9.80 12.80
N ALA A 87 10.36 10.64 11.82
CA ALA A 87 9.96 12.04 11.79
C ALA A 87 8.43 12.18 11.72
N ILE A 88 7.91 13.26 12.28
CA ILE A 88 6.48 13.62 12.24
C ILE A 88 6.25 14.78 11.27
N ASP A 89 7.16 15.73 11.25
CA ASP A 89 7.11 16.89 10.37
C ASP A 89 8.12 16.76 9.23
N GLY A 90 8.03 17.66 8.24
CA GLY A 90 8.95 17.70 7.10
C GLY A 90 8.43 17.03 5.85
N TYR A 91 7.31 16.34 5.90
CA TYR A 91 6.69 15.71 4.72
C TYR A 91 6.20 16.76 3.70
N GLN A 92 5.97 17.99 4.14
CA GLN A 92 5.48 19.09 3.31
C GLN A 92 6.43 19.42 2.16
N SER A 93 7.72 19.11 2.28
CA SER A 93 8.71 19.45 1.28
C SER A 93 8.68 18.51 0.05
N PHE A 94 8.10 17.32 0.17
CA PHE A 94 8.10 16.35 -0.92
C PHE A 94 6.73 15.72 -1.20
N CYS A 95 5.82 15.71 -0.25
CA CYS A 95 4.55 15.00 -0.37
C CYS A 95 3.52 15.79 -1.16
N PRO A 96 2.99 15.27 -2.29
CA PRO A 96 1.94 15.96 -3.04
C PRO A 96 0.62 16.04 -2.29
N ASN A 97 0.44 15.25 -1.23
CA ASN A 97 -0.75 15.22 -0.39
C ASN A 97 -0.63 16.08 0.86
N ALA A 98 0.41 16.89 0.98
CA ALA A 98 0.65 17.73 2.17
C ALA A 98 -0.58 18.60 2.50
N GLY A 99 -1.19 19.23 1.50
CA GLY A 99 -2.39 20.03 1.71
C GLY A 99 -3.58 19.25 2.25
N PHE A 100 -3.78 18.04 1.75
CA PHE A 100 -4.83 17.13 2.22
C PHE A 100 -4.59 16.75 3.69
N ILE A 101 -3.35 16.39 4.03
CA ILE A 101 -2.97 15.99 5.38
C ILE A 101 -3.18 17.16 6.35
N GLU A 102 -2.74 18.36 6.00
CA GLU A 102 -2.89 19.54 6.83
C GLU A 102 -4.35 19.89 7.08
N ARG A 103 -5.20 19.81 6.07
CA ARG A 103 -6.64 20.04 6.23
C ARG A 103 -7.26 19.01 7.16
N THR A 104 -6.91 17.73 7.01
CA THR A 104 -7.41 16.64 7.85
C THR A 104 -6.98 16.83 9.30
N LYS A 105 -5.75 17.25 9.54
CA LYS A 105 -5.23 17.58 10.88
C LYS A 105 -6.05 18.70 11.52
N ARG A 106 -6.31 19.77 10.79
CA ARG A 106 -7.09 20.90 11.32
C ARG A 106 -8.51 20.48 11.70
N LEU A 107 -9.14 19.63 10.89
CA LEU A 107 -10.49 19.11 11.16
C LEU A 107 -10.52 18.12 12.33
N SER A 108 -9.38 17.54 12.70
CA SER A 108 -9.25 16.54 13.77
C SER A 108 -8.83 17.16 15.12
N ALA A 109 -8.47 18.44 15.11
CA ALA A 109 -8.01 19.16 16.29
C ALA A 109 -9.14 19.44 17.28
#